data_5564e02a798a38d87ec55c059c006092
#
_entry.id   5564e02a798a38d87ec55c059c006092
#
_cell.length_a   1.000
_cell.length_b   1.000
_cell.length_c   1.000
_cell.angle_alpha   90.00
_cell.angle_beta   90.00
_cell.angle_gamma   90.00
#
_symmetry.space_group_name_H-M   'P 1'
#
loop_
_entity.id
_entity.type
_entity.pdbx_description
1 polymer ?
#
loop_
_entity_poly.entity_id
_entity_poly.type
_entity_poly.pdbx_seq_one_letter_code
_entity_poly.pdbx_strand_id
1 'polypeptide(L)'
;MGRIKRGYVREIPSDELKRDYRLFAIACEGSKREKEYFQQLEGISSRVVVEYIEDQEYEKDPPSSPQHVLRRAIEYAESNALNDEDSVWLVMDVDRWGDKALNEVNEECKQRQNWHTVISNPCFEIWLLYHTNDDISKLNIGTSKDCKTTLDAQTPKGYDPKRYIVLIKDALRNAKNADQSKGWYPEPGNTKMHALIEALMKFVSVREFDAFVERIRW
;
A
#
# COMPACT_ATOMS: atom_id res chain seq x y z
N MET A 1 -27.35 10.56 56.95
CA MET A 1 -26.32 9.56 56.60
C MET A 1 -26.14 9.53 55.09
N GLY A 2 -25.10 10.17 54.61
CA GLY A 2 -24.80 10.28 53.15
C GLY A 2 -24.10 9.04 52.66
N ARG A 3 -24.59 8.45 51.57
CA ARG A 3 -24.01 7.29 50.88
C ARG A 3 -22.84 7.76 50.03
N ILE A 4 -21.63 7.42 50.42
CA ILE A 4 -20.40 7.66 49.61
C ILE A 4 -20.45 6.71 48.40
N LYS A 5 -20.61 7.25 47.19
CA LYS A 5 -20.39 6.51 45.95
C LYS A 5 -18.88 6.26 45.79
N ARG A 6 -18.40 5.05 46.02
CA ARG A 6 -17.04 4.63 45.63
C ARG A 6 -17.04 4.46 44.12
N GLY A 7 -16.50 5.47 43.42
CA GLY A 7 -16.10 5.33 42.03
C GLY A 7 -14.85 4.46 41.95
N TYR A 8 -14.99 3.24 41.45
CA TYR A 8 -13.83 2.44 41.05
C TYR A 8 -13.32 3.06 39.73
N VAL A 9 -12.30 3.87 39.80
CA VAL A 9 -11.45 4.16 38.65
C VAL A 9 -10.49 2.98 38.54
N ARG A 10 -10.72 2.11 37.60
CA ARG A 10 -9.77 1.06 37.23
C ARG A 10 -8.65 1.75 36.44
N GLU A 11 -7.51 1.99 37.09
CA GLU A 11 -6.30 2.34 36.36
C GLU A 11 -5.91 1.12 35.52
N ILE A 12 -6.03 1.24 34.21
CA ILE A 12 -5.55 0.23 33.26
C ILE A 12 -4.04 0.45 33.20
N PRO A 13 -3.19 -0.56 33.57
CA PRO A 13 -1.75 -0.45 33.41
C PRO A 13 -1.40 -0.09 31.97
N SER A 14 -0.41 0.75 31.76
CA SER A 14 0.03 1.19 30.43
C SER A 14 0.42 0.03 29.49
N ASP A 15 0.84 -1.08 30.04
CA ASP A 15 1.21 -2.31 29.31
C ASP A 15 0.00 -3.10 28.77
N GLU A 16 -1.23 -2.80 29.21
CA GLU A 16 -2.46 -3.45 28.72
C GLU A 16 -3.13 -2.68 27.57
N LEU A 17 -2.67 -1.49 27.21
CA LEU A 17 -3.13 -0.75 26.02
C LEU A 17 -2.46 -1.32 24.76
N LYS A 18 -2.65 -2.62 24.49
CA LYS A 18 -2.32 -3.17 23.18
C LYS A 18 -3.24 -2.51 22.16
N ARG A 19 -2.62 -1.96 21.10
CA ARG A 19 -3.37 -1.47 19.96
C ARG A 19 -4.20 -2.62 19.39
N ASP A 20 -5.52 -2.45 19.27
CA ASP A 20 -6.41 -3.44 18.66
C ASP A 20 -6.32 -3.43 17.12
N TYR A 21 -5.42 -2.65 16.53
CA TYR A 21 -5.22 -2.53 15.10
C TYR A 21 -3.76 -2.76 14.69
N ARG A 22 -3.60 -3.15 13.43
CA ARG A 22 -2.30 -3.28 12.75
C ARG A 22 -2.06 -2.09 11.85
N LEU A 23 -0.86 -1.53 11.92
CA LEU A 23 -0.43 -0.45 11.05
C LEU A 23 0.25 -1.02 9.80
N PHE A 24 -0.20 -0.55 8.65
CA PHE A 24 0.43 -0.72 7.36
C PHE A 24 1.01 0.64 6.95
N ALA A 25 2.28 0.87 7.26
CA ALA A 25 2.99 2.08 6.89
C ALA A 25 3.56 1.92 5.48
N ILE A 26 3.21 2.81 4.55
CA ILE A 26 3.48 2.65 3.13
C ILE A 26 4.30 3.83 2.62
N ALA A 27 5.53 3.57 2.16
CA ALA A 27 6.39 4.51 1.47
C ALA A 27 6.39 4.21 -0.02
N CYS A 28 6.07 5.19 -0.86
CA CYS A 28 6.02 5.02 -2.32
C CYS A 28 7.06 5.87 -3.03
N GLU A 29 7.49 5.41 -4.20
CA GLU A 29 8.33 6.22 -5.10
C GLU A 29 7.54 7.41 -5.65
N GLY A 30 6.30 7.20 -6.08
CA GLY A 30 5.42 8.23 -6.60
C GLY A 30 4.78 9.08 -5.49
N SER A 31 4.47 10.34 -5.82
CA SER A 31 3.97 11.30 -4.83
C SER A 31 2.47 11.55 -4.90
N LYS A 32 1.82 11.27 -6.03
CA LYS A 32 0.42 11.68 -6.23
C LYS A 32 -0.55 10.52 -6.36
N ARG A 33 -0.45 9.70 -7.41
CA ARG A 33 -1.43 8.63 -7.68
C ARG A 33 -1.40 7.57 -6.58
N GLU A 34 -0.21 7.16 -6.15
CA GLU A 34 0.00 6.20 -5.07
C GLU A 34 -0.56 6.75 -3.75
N LYS A 35 -0.23 7.99 -3.40
CA LYS A 35 -0.75 8.67 -2.21
C LYS A 35 -2.28 8.69 -2.23
N GLU A 36 -2.87 9.21 -3.31
CA GLU A 36 -4.33 9.29 -3.46
C GLU A 36 -4.98 7.89 -3.37
N TYR A 37 -4.34 6.85 -3.93
CA TYR A 37 -4.83 5.48 -3.86
C TYR A 37 -4.81 4.94 -2.43
N PHE A 38 -3.67 5.01 -1.75
CA PHE A 38 -3.55 4.45 -0.40
C PHE A 38 -4.35 5.21 0.64
N GLN A 39 -4.50 6.51 0.50
CA GLN A 39 -5.38 7.31 1.36
C GLN A 39 -6.85 6.88 1.30
N GLN A 40 -7.31 6.33 0.16
CA GLN A 40 -8.68 5.81 0.08
C GLN A 40 -8.88 4.52 0.88
N LEU A 41 -7.84 3.86 1.35
CA LEU A 41 -7.95 2.68 2.21
C LEU A 41 -8.14 3.05 3.69
N GLU A 42 -8.09 4.33 4.04
CA GLU A 42 -8.32 4.79 5.41
C GLU A 42 -9.73 4.38 5.89
N GLY A 43 -9.78 3.75 7.05
CA GLY A 43 -11.02 3.27 7.66
C GLY A 43 -11.67 2.09 6.93
N ILE A 44 -10.90 1.30 6.17
CA ILE A 44 -11.38 0.04 5.54
C ILE A 44 -11.80 -1.00 6.59
N SER A 45 -11.17 -0.98 7.76
CA SER A 45 -11.50 -1.83 8.91
C SER A 45 -11.07 -1.13 10.20
N SER A 46 -11.73 -1.42 11.30
CA SER A 46 -11.29 -0.95 12.62
C SER A 46 -9.99 -1.62 13.10
N ARG A 47 -9.61 -2.74 12.49
CA ARG A 47 -8.42 -3.52 12.81
C ARG A 47 -7.19 -3.19 11.96
N VAL A 48 -7.33 -2.24 11.02
CA VAL A 48 -6.27 -1.85 10.09
C VAL A 48 -6.18 -0.34 10.02
N VAL A 49 -4.98 0.18 10.18
CA VAL A 49 -4.63 1.55 9.83
C VAL A 49 -3.68 1.51 8.65
N VAL A 50 -4.02 2.21 7.60
CA VAL A 50 -3.14 2.41 6.43
C VAL A 50 -2.61 3.83 6.52
N GLU A 51 -1.30 3.97 6.61
CA GLU A 51 -0.63 5.26 6.70
C GLU A 51 0.35 5.43 5.55
N TYR A 52 0.15 6.47 4.75
CA TYR A 52 1.07 6.85 3.70
C TYR A 52 2.19 7.71 4.29
N ILE A 53 3.44 7.25 4.16
CA ILE A 53 4.63 7.97 4.65
C ILE A 53 4.96 9.10 3.69
N GLU A 54 4.69 10.33 4.11
CA GLU A 54 4.97 11.53 3.32
C GLU A 54 6.45 11.91 3.39
N ASP A 55 6.93 12.60 2.37
CA ASP A 55 8.25 13.22 2.41
C ASP A 55 8.12 14.60 3.07
N GLN A 56 8.70 14.76 4.25
CA GLN A 56 8.61 16.00 5.01
C GLN A 56 9.58 17.09 4.52
N GLU A 57 10.66 16.70 3.82
CA GLU A 57 11.67 17.65 3.34
C GLU A 57 11.33 18.25 1.97
N TYR A 58 10.50 17.59 1.16
CA TYR A 58 10.27 17.96 -0.23
C TYR A 58 8.78 18.02 -0.55
N GLU A 59 8.13 19.16 -0.33
CA GLU A 59 6.71 19.32 -0.63
C GLU A 59 6.37 19.31 -2.13
N LYS A 60 7.33 19.63 -3.02
CA LYS A 60 7.03 19.85 -4.45
C LYS A 60 7.61 18.82 -5.40
N ASP A 61 8.81 18.33 -5.16
CA ASP A 61 9.49 17.33 -6.00
C ASP A 61 10.36 16.42 -5.12
N PRO A 62 9.78 15.46 -4.38
CA PRO A 62 10.57 14.57 -3.56
C PRO A 62 11.48 13.72 -4.43
N PRO A 63 12.74 13.47 -3.98
CA PRO A 63 13.59 12.50 -4.64
C PRO A 63 12.90 11.13 -4.68
N SER A 64 12.83 10.54 -5.87
CA SER A 64 12.04 9.31 -6.11
C SER A 64 12.90 8.04 -6.17
N SER A 65 14.18 8.09 -5.78
CA SER A 65 15.03 6.90 -5.85
C SER A 65 14.64 5.84 -4.81
N PRO A 66 14.88 4.54 -5.07
CA PRO A 66 14.62 3.47 -4.11
C PRO A 66 15.25 3.71 -2.74
N GLN A 67 16.47 4.28 -2.72
CA GLN A 67 17.16 4.63 -1.48
C GLN A 67 16.48 5.75 -0.71
N HIS A 68 15.83 6.71 -1.39
CA HIS A 68 15.04 7.74 -0.72
C HIS A 68 13.76 7.18 -0.12
N VAL A 69 13.10 6.25 -0.83
CA VAL A 69 11.92 5.55 -0.28
C VAL A 69 12.31 4.78 0.98
N LEU A 70 13.45 4.07 0.95
CA LEU A 70 13.98 3.35 2.12
C LEU A 70 14.31 4.31 3.26
N ARG A 71 15.01 5.42 3.00
CA ARG A 71 15.36 6.42 4.02
C ARG A 71 14.13 6.97 4.72
N ARG A 72 13.11 7.39 3.98
CA ARG A 72 11.84 7.88 4.56
C ARG A 72 11.18 6.82 5.44
N ALA A 73 11.18 5.57 5.00
CA ALA A 73 10.62 4.48 5.78
C ALA A 73 11.40 4.24 7.09
N ILE A 74 12.74 4.38 7.07
CA ILE A 74 13.59 4.28 8.27
C ILE A 74 13.31 5.44 9.22
N GLU A 75 13.33 6.67 8.74
CA GLU A 75 13.04 7.88 9.53
C GLU A 75 11.64 7.84 10.17
N TYR A 76 10.67 7.35 9.42
CA TYR A 76 9.32 7.11 9.94
C TYR A 76 9.33 6.08 11.07
N ALA A 77 9.98 4.93 10.88
CA ALA A 77 10.03 3.87 11.88
C ALA A 77 10.77 4.28 13.15
N GLU A 78 11.83 5.10 13.03
CA GLU A 78 12.56 5.67 14.17
C GLU A 78 11.75 6.71 14.95
N SER A 79 10.89 7.46 14.26
CA SER A 79 10.06 8.51 14.85
C SER A 79 8.75 7.99 15.44
N ASN A 80 8.33 6.79 15.07
CA ASN A 80 7.07 6.19 15.47
C ASN A 80 7.32 4.87 16.22
N ALA A 81 6.63 4.66 17.31
CA ALA A 81 6.72 3.41 18.09
C ALA A 81 5.98 2.28 17.36
N LEU A 82 6.63 1.66 16.37
CA LEU A 82 6.12 0.47 15.69
C LEU A 82 6.18 -0.74 16.65
N ASN A 83 5.16 -1.59 16.60
CA ASN A 83 5.13 -2.85 17.34
C ASN A 83 5.39 -4.04 16.39
N ASP A 84 5.56 -5.24 16.96
CA ASP A 84 5.86 -6.47 16.20
C ASP A 84 4.74 -6.88 15.22
N GLU A 85 3.57 -6.29 15.32
CA GLU A 85 2.43 -6.58 14.45
C GLU A 85 2.27 -5.54 13.32
N ASP A 86 2.96 -4.40 13.42
CA ASP A 86 2.97 -3.37 12.40
C ASP A 86 3.88 -3.78 11.22
N SER A 87 3.60 -3.28 10.04
CA SER A 87 4.37 -3.60 8.85
C SER A 87 4.72 -2.35 8.04
N VAL A 88 5.92 -2.36 7.45
CA VAL A 88 6.42 -1.28 6.59
C VAL A 88 6.54 -1.81 5.16
N TRP A 89 5.96 -1.09 4.22
CA TRP A 89 5.87 -1.48 2.82
C TRP A 89 6.48 -0.40 1.92
N LEU A 90 7.47 -0.79 1.13
CA LEU A 90 8.12 0.07 0.15
C LEU A 90 7.60 -0.27 -1.24
N VAL A 91 6.87 0.66 -1.85
CA VAL A 91 6.27 0.51 -3.18
C VAL A 91 7.11 1.26 -4.19
N MET A 92 7.68 0.55 -5.16
CA MET A 92 8.67 1.08 -6.11
C MET A 92 8.38 0.59 -7.52
N ASP A 93 8.90 1.32 -8.49
CA ASP A 93 8.77 1.07 -9.92
C ASP A 93 10.09 0.58 -10.52
N VAL A 94 10.01 -0.26 -11.56
CA VAL A 94 11.21 -0.74 -12.27
C VAL A 94 11.75 0.29 -13.26
N ASP A 95 10.91 1.14 -13.81
CA ASP A 95 11.13 1.92 -15.03
C ASP A 95 12.37 2.84 -15.05
N ARG A 96 12.83 3.30 -13.88
CA ARG A 96 13.92 4.28 -13.75
C ARG A 96 15.19 3.72 -13.12
N TRP A 97 15.04 2.63 -12.38
CA TRP A 97 16.07 2.14 -11.48
C TRP A 97 16.52 0.75 -11.94
N GLY A 98 17.77 0.58 -12.20
CA GLY A 98 18.29 -0.74 -12.53
C GLY A 98 18.09 -1.73 -11.39
N ASP A 99 18.06 -3.02 -11.71
CA ASP A 99 17.83 -4.12 -10.76
C ASP A 99 18.72 -4.05 -9.52
N LYS A 100 19.92 -3.50 -9.64
CA LYS A 100 20.87 -3.37 -8.53
C LYS A 100 20.31 -2.47 -7.41
N ALA A 101 19.78 -1.30 -7.73
CA ALA A 101 19.27 -0.36 -6.74
C ALA A 101 18.05 -0.93 -5.99
N LEU A 102 17.15 -1.58 -6.73
CA LEU A 102 15.96 -2.23 -6.16
C LEU A 102 16.36 -3.43 -5.29
N ASN A 103 17.36 -4.21 -5.72
CA ASN A 103 17.84 -5.36 -4.96
C ASN A 103 18.51 -4.93 -3.65
N GLU A 104 19.32 -3.86 -3.65
CA GLU A 104 19.93 -3.31 -2.44
C GLU A 104 18.86 -2.94 -1.39
N VAL A 105 17.79 -2.26 -1.81
CA VAL A 105 16.67 -1.91 -0.91
C VAL A 105 15.93 -3.15 -0.42
N ASN A 106 15.71 -4.13 -1.30
CA ASN A 106 15.04 -5.37 -0.91
C ASN A 106 15.85 -6.16 0.13
N GLU A 107 17.18 -6.26 -0.02
CA GLU A 107 18.04 -6.93 0.96
C GLU A 107 18.05 -6.18 2.31
N GLU A 108 18.03 -4.86 2.32
CA GLU A 108 17.88 -4.06 3.53
C GLU A 108 16.53 -4.29 4.23
N CYS A 109 15.44 -4.39 3.48
CA CYS A 109 14.12 -4.71 4.05
C CYS A 109 14.10 -6.11 4.67
N LYS A 110 14.72 -7.11 4.04
CA LYS A 110 14.79 -8.48 4.57
C LYS A 110 15.50 -8.60 5.92
N GLN A 111 16.35 -7.66 6.26
CA GLN A 111 17.05 -7.63 7.56
C GLN A 111 16.15 -7.09 8.69
N ARG A 112 14.99 -6.54 8.36
CA ARG A 112 14.06 -5.94 9.31
C ARG A 112 12.79 -6.79 9.42
N GLN A 113 12.31 -6.96 10.63
CA GLN A 113 11.07 -7.69 10.86
C GLN A 113 9.88 -6.91 10.27
N ASN A 114 9.00 -7.60 9.54
CA ASN A 114 7.78 -7.04 8.93
C ASN A 114 8.01 -5.87 7.94
N TRP A 115 9.20 -5.83 7.32
CA TRP A 115 9.47 -4.91 6.22
C TRP A 115 9.40 -5.63 4.88
N HIS A 116 8.74 -5.00 3.92
CA HIS A 116 8.45 -5.62 2.63
C HIS A 116 8.68 -4.65 1.48
N THR A 117 9.21 -5.17 0.37
CA THR A 117 9.28 -4.45 -0.90
C THR A 117 8.16 -4.93 -1.82
N VAL A 118 7.54 -3.99 -2.52
CA VAL A 118 6.52 -4.22 -3.53
C VAL A 118 6.91 -3.50 -4.80
N ILE A 119 7.13 -4.28 -5.86
CA ILE A 119 7.64 -3.77 -7.13
C ILE A 119 6.56 -3.87 -8.20
N SER A 120 6.44 -2.84 -9.03
CA SER A 120 5.63 -2.86 -10.26
C SER A 120 6.51 -2.71 -11.49
N ASN A 121 6.28 -3.52 -12.51
CA ASN A 121 7.07 -3.55 -13.73
C ASN A 121 6.18 -3.27 -14.97
N PRO A 122 6.29 -2.11 -15.62
CA PRO A 122 7.30 -1.07 -15.38
C PRO A 122 6.95 -0.08 -14.25
N CYS A 123 5.66 0.15 -13.90
CA CYS A 123 5.25 1.19 -12.96
C CYS A 123 3.92 0.86 -12.26
N PHE A 124 3.58 1.65 -11.24
CA PHE A 124 2.38 1.48 -10.41
C PHE A 124 1.07 1.39 -11.21
N GLU A 125 1.00 2.05 -12.37
CA GLU A 125 -0.17 2.00 -13.23
C GLU A 125 -0.53 0.58 -13.71
N ILE A 126 0.44 -0.37 -13.72
CA ILE A 126 0.14 -1.80 -13.96
C ILE A 126 -0.85 -2.31 -12.91
N TRP A 127 -0.67 -1.97 -11.65
CA TRP A 127 -1.62 -2.32 -10.60
C TRP A 127 -3.01 -1.74 -10.86
N LEU A 128 -3.08 -0.47 -11.28
CA LEU A 128 -4.35 0.17 -11.60
C LEU A 128 -5.06 -0.49 -12.78
N LEU A 129 -4.32 -0.93 -13.80
CA LEU A 129 -4.88 -1.65 -14.94
C LEU A 129 -5.50 -2.99 -14.55
N TYR A 130 -4.95 -3.71 -13.56
CA TYR A 130 -5.53 -4.96 -13.07
C TYR A 130 -6.91 -4.81 -12.41
N HIS A 131 -7.33 -3.60 -12.03
CA HIS A 131 -8.68 -3.38 -11.49
C HIS A 131 -9.78 -3.63 -12.53
N THR A 132 -9.48 -3.40 -13.79
CA THR A 132 -10.46 -3.50 -14.89
C THR A 132 -10.09 -4.51 -15.98
N ASN A 133 -8.90 -5.10 -15.89
CA ASN A 133 -8.41 -6.05 -16.88
C ASN A 133 -7.95 -7.34 -16.19
N ASP A 134 -8.46 -8.47 -16.64
CA ASP A 134 -8.01 -9.79 -16.17
C ASP A 134 -6.75 -10.29 -16.88
N ASP A 135 -6.47 -9.76 -18.06
CA ASP A 135 -5.30 -10.09 -18.89
C ASP A 135 -4.76 -8.83 -19.57
N ILE A 136 -3.73 -8.24 -18.93
CA ILE A 136 -3.08 -7.03 -19.47
C ILE A 136 -2.06 -7.33 -20.57
N SER A 137 -1.71 -8.59 -20.85
CA SER A 137 -0.82 -8.96 -21.95
C SER A 137 -1.34 -8.52 -23.31
N LYS A 138 -2.66 -8.38 -23.44
CA LYS A 138 -3.35 -7.90 -24.64
C LYS A 138 -3.22 -6.38 -24.86
N LEU A 139 -2.73 -5.64 -23.89
CA LEU A 139 -2.67 -4.17 -23.94
C LEU A 139 -1.38 -3.62 -24.55
N ASN A 140 -0.45 -4.50 -24.97
CA ASN A 140 0.83 -4.13 -25.60
C ASN A 140 1.64 -3.09 -24.77
N ILE A 141 1.72 -3.31 -23.47
CA ILE A 141 2.40 -2.42 -22.53
C ILE A 141 3.87 -2.83 -22.45
N GLY A 142 4.77 -1.98 -22.95
CA GLY A 142 6.22 -2.18 -22.88
C GLY A 142 6.92 -1.18 -21.98
N THR A 143 6.33 -0.02 -21.74
CA THR A 143 6.94 1.08 -20.99
C THR A 143 5.95 1.73 -20.02
N SER A 144 6.45 2.50 -19.05
CA SER A 144 5.62 3.32 -18.15
C SER A 144 4.76 4.33 -18.91
N LYS A 145 5.25 4.82 -20.06
CA LYS A 145 4.46 5.72 -20.92
C LYS A 145 3.25 4.99 -21.51
N ASP A 146 3.45 3.74 -21.97
CA ASP A 146 2.34 2.92 -22.49
C ASP A 146 1.31 2.64 -21.41
N CYS A 147 1.75 2.31 -20.19
CA CYS A 147 0.88 2.12 -19.04
C CYS A 147 -0.01 3.35 -18.79
N LYS A 148 0.61 4.52 -18.69
CA LYS A 148 -0.08 5.79 -18.44
C LYS A 148 -1.06 6.13 -19.55
N THR A 149 -0.64 5.99 -20.81
CA THR A 149 -1.50 6.24 -21.98
C THR A 149 -2.70 5.28 -22.01
N THR A 150 -2.47 4.00 -21.74
CA THR A 150 -3.54 2.99 -21.70
C THR A 150 -4.52 3.24 -20.55
N LEU A 151 -4.01 3.59 -19.36
CA LEU A 151 -4.82 3.92 -18.21
C LEU A 151 -5.67 5.17 -18.48
N ASP A 152 -5.09 6.22 -19.04
CA ASP A 152 -5.80 7.47 -19.37
C ASP A 152 -6.89 7.23 -20.42
N ALA A 153 -6.65 6.35 -21.41
CA ALA A 153 -7.67 5.94 -22.38
C ALA A 153 -8.84 5.18 -21.74
N GLN A 154 -8.59 4.39 -20.70
CA GLN A 154 -9.62 3.67 -19.94
C GLN A 154 -10.32 4.54 -18.88
N THR A 155 -9.79 5.73 -18.61
CA THR A 155 -10.34 6.68 -17.63
C THR A 155 -10.60 8.06 -18.24
N PRO A 156 -11.52 8.19 -19.22
CA PRO A 156 -11.76 9.44 -19.95
C PRO A 156 -12.25 10.60 -19.06
N LYS A 157 -12.73 10.30 -17.84
CA LYS A 157 -13.10 11.31 -16.83
C LYS A 157 -11.96 11.64 -15.86
N GLY A 158 -10.76 11.13 -16.11
CA GLY A 158 -9.60 11.28 -15.25
C GLY A 158 -9.49 10.19 -14.17
N TYR A 159 -8.39 10.25 -13.42
CA TYR A 159 -8.11 9.34 -12.33
C TYR A 159 -9.03 9.61 -11.12
N ASP A 160 -9.75 8.60 -10.69
CA ASP A 160 -10.57 8.61 -9.48
C ASP A 160 -10.19 7.41 -8.60
N PRO A 161 -9.44 7.62 -7.52
CA PRO A 161 -8.95 6.52 -6.68
C PRO A 161 -10.08 5.70 -6.04
N LYS A 162 -11.23 6.30 -5.73
CA LYS A 162 -12.38 5.58 -5.16
C LYS A 162 -12.87 4.45 -6.07
N ARG A 163 -12.88 4.72 -7.38
CA ARG A 163 -13.29 3.72 -8.39
C ARG A 163 -12.39 2.49 -8.34
N TYR A 164 -11.09 2.67 -8.16
CA TYR A 164 -10.14 1.56 -8.05
C TYR A 164 -10.33 0.79 -6.76
N ILE A 165 -10.54 1.46 -5.63
CA ILE A 165 -10.74 0.77 -4.35
C ILE A 165 -11.99 -0.12 -4.36
N VAL A 166 -13.05 0.30 -5.02
CA VAL A 166 -14.27 -0.55 -5.20
C VAL A 166 -13.93 -1.88 -5.90
N LEU A 167 -12.96 -1.87 -6.81
CA LEU A 167 -12.53 -3.02 -7.61
C LEU A 167 -11.27 -3.72 -7.07
N ILE A 168 -10.82 -3.40 -5.86
CA ILE A 168 -9.54 -3.88 -5.31
C ILE A 168 -9.45 -5.41 -5.23
N LYS A 169 -10.59 -6.09 -4.99
CA LYS A 169 -10.64 -7.57 -4.97
C LYS A 169 -10.44 -8.16 -6.37
N ASP A 170 -10.92 -7.48 -7.41
CA ASP A 170 -10.69 -7.89 -8.80
C ASP A 170 -9.22 -7.71 -9.16
N ALA A 171 -8.63 -6.54 -8.82
CA ALA A 171 -7.21 -6.30 -9.01
C ALA A 171 -6.32 -7.34 -8.30
N LEU A 172 -6.63 -7.64 -7.04
CA LEU A 172 -5.94 -8.67 -6.27
C LEU A 172 -5.96 -10.03 -6.98
N ARG A 173 -7.15 -10.46 -7.43
CA ARG A 173 -7.32 -11.73 -8.15
C ARG A 173 -6.55 -11.72 -9.47
N ASN A 174 -6.73 -10.68 -10.27
CA ASN A 174 -6.18 -10.59 -11.62
C ASN A 174 -4.64 -10.53 -11.60
N ALA A 175 -4.05 -9.64 -10.76
CA ALA A 175 -2.60 -9.53 -10.62
C ALA A 175 -1.97 -10.81 -10.05
N LYS A 176 -2.61 -11.46 -9.07
CA LYS A 176 -2.14 -12.72 -8.49
C LYS A 176 -2.16 -13.87 -9.51
N ASN A 177 -3.17 -13.93 -10.36
CA ASN A 177 -3.25 -14.92 -11.42
C ASN A 177 -2.20 -14.71 -12.52
N ALA A 178 -1.87 -13.44 -12.83
CA ALA A 178 -0.88 -13.10 -13.83
C ALA A 178 0.56 -13.29 -13.34
N ASP A 179 0.83 -13.09 -12.05
CA ASP A 179 2.17 -13.19 -11.48
C ASP A 179 2.59 -14.65 -11.30
N GLN A 180 3.32 -15.17 -12.28
CA GLN A 180 3.91 -16.51 -12.26
C GLN A 180 5.28 -16.55 -11.59
N SER A 181 5.86 -15.39 -11.24
CA SER A 181 7.19 -15.33 -10.63
C SER A 181 7.14 -15.72 -9.16
N LYS A 182 8.04 -16.62 -8.74
CA LYS A 182 8.19 -17.03 -7.33
C LYS A 182 8.99 -16.05 -6.49
N GLY A 183 9.63 -15.08 -7.14
CA GLY A 183 10.52 -14.10 -6.51
C GLY A 183 9.80 -12.81 -6.11
N TRP A 184 10.55 -11.94 -5.47
CA TRP A 184 10.11 -10.60 -5.09
C TRP A 184 10.02 -9.62 -6.28
N TYR A 185 10.75 -9.91 -7.38
CA TYR A 185 10.83 -9.09 -8.58
C TYR A 185 9.83 -9.59 -9.64
N PRO A 186 8.93 -8.72 -10.16
CA PRO A 186 7.93 -9.13 -11.13
C PRO A 186 8.46 -9.12 -12.57
N GLU A 187 7.97 -10.03 -13.40
CA GLU A 187 8.17 -9.98 -14.84
C GLU A 187 7.52 -8.72 -15.47
N PRO A 188 7.95 -8.30 -16.68
CA PRO A 188 7.29 -7.19 -17.38
C PRO A 188 5.78 -7.37 -17.49
N GLY A 189 5.03 -6.31 -17.22
CA GLY A 189 3.57 -6.34 -17.19
C GLY A 189 2.97 -6.87 -15.86
N ASN A 190 3.79 -7.17 -14.86
CA ASN A 190 3.32 -7.70 -13.58
C ASN A 190 3.64 -6.76 -12.40
N THR A 191 3.03 -7.04 -11.26
CA THR A 191 3.23 -6.27 -10.03
C THR A 191 3.13 -7.17 -8.80
N LYS A 192 3.88 -6.84 -7.77
CA LYS A 192 3.78 -7.46 -6.43
C LYS A 192 2.78 -6.75 -5.50
N MET A 193 2.03 -5.77 -6.00
CA MET A 193 0.99 -5.07 -5.22
C MET A 193 -0.04 -6.03 -4.62
N HIS A 194 -0.31 -7.16 -5.30
CA HIS A 194 -1.20 -8.18 -4.77
C HIS A 194 -0.74 -8.71 -3.39
N ALA A 195 0.57 -8.76 -3.11
CA ALA A 195 1.07 -9.24 -1.81
C ALA A 195 0.73 -8.28 -0.66
N LEU A 196 0.88 -6.97 -0.87
CA LEU A 196 0.48 -5.94 0.10
C LEU A 196 -1.03 -5.99 0.35
N ILE A 197 -1.82 -5.98 -0.72
CA ILE A 197 -3.28 -5.98 -0.59
C ILE A 197 -3.80 -7.29 0.02
N GLU A 198 -3.22 -8.44 -0.32
CA GLU A 198 -3.55 -9.71 0.31
C GLU A 198 -3.23 -9.71 1.81
N ALA A 199 -2.07 -9.16 2.20
CA ALA A 199 -1.68 -9.03 3.61
C ALA A 199 -2.68 -8.15 4.39
N LEU A 200 -3.07 -7.01 3.83
CA LEU A 200 -4.05 -6.09 4.41
C LEU A 200 -5.43 -6.74 4.53
N MET A 201 -5.91 -7.37 3.46
CA MET A 201 -7.25 -7.96 3.39
C MET A 201 -7.45 -9.14 4.35
N LYS A 202 -6.40 -9.76 4.88
CA LYS A 202 -6.49 -10.76 5.97
C LYS A 202 -7.16 -10.22 7.24
N PHE A 203 -7.10 -8.91 7.45
CA PHE A 203 -7.65 -8.23 8.63
C PHE A 203 -8.96 -7.50 8.34
N VAL A 204 -9.48 -7.60 7.12
CA VAL A 204 -10.72 -6.97 6.69
C VAL A 204 -11.78 -8.04 6.43
N SER A 205 -12.83 -8.06 7.23
CA SER A 205 -13.96 -8.98 7.00
C SER A 205 -14.76 -8.58 5.76
N VAL A 206 -15.47 -9.53 5.18
CA VAL A 206 -16.36 -9.26 4.02
C VAL A 206 -17.36 -8.16 4.36
N ARG A 207 -17.96 -8.20 5.54
CA ARG A 207 -18.94 -7.20 6.00
C ARG A 207 -18.34 -5.80 6.13
N GLU A 208 -17.13 -5.69 6.69
CA GLU A 208 -16.43 -4.40 6.81
C GLU A 208 -16.11 -3.83 5.43
N PHE A 209 -15.61 -4.67 4.53
CA PHE A 209 -15.30 -4.25 3.17
C PHE A 209 -16.54 -3.78 2.41
N ASP A 210 -17.64 -4.52 2.48
CA ASP A 210 -18.87 -4.16 1.78
C ASP A 210 -19.45 -2.84 2.31
N ALA A 211 -19.48 -2.65 3.64
CA ALA A 211 -19.90 -1.39 4.26
C ALA A 211 -18.95 -0.22 3.90
N PHE A 212 -17.65 -0.49 3.80
CA PHE A 212 -16.67 0.49 3.39
C PHE A 212 -16.88 0.92 1.92
N VAL A 213 -17.08 -0.04 1.01
CA VAL A 213 -17.35 0.23 -0.41
C VAL A 213 -18.64 1.03 -0.59
N GLU A 214 -19.69 0.71 0.14
CA GLU A 214 -20.94 1.50 0.13
C GLU A 214 -20.70 2.96 0.54
N ARG A 215 -19.87 3.18 1.58
CA ARG A 215 -19.56 4.53 2.07
C ARG A 215 -18.76 5.38 1.06
N ILE A 216 -17.81 4.79 0.34
CA ILE A 216 -16.95 5.54 -0.60
C ILE A 216 -17.58 5.76 -1.97
N ARG A 217 -18.62 5.01 -2.33
CA ARG A 217 -19.34 5.18 -3.61
C ARG A 217 -20.11 6.49 -3.70
N TRP A 218 -20.44 7.10 -2.58
CA TRP A 218 -21.20 8.36 -2.45
C TRP A 218 -20.29 9.52 -2.02
#